data_704f183823d4935f9b9e33ab28fdf9da
#
_entry.id   704f183823d4935f9b9e33ab28fdf9da
#
_cell.length_a   1.000
_cell.length_b   1.000
_cell.length_c   1.000
_cell.angle_alpha   90.00
_cell.angle_beta   90.00
_cell.angle_gamma   90.00
#
_symmetry.space_group_name_H-M   'P 1'
#
loop_
_entity.id
_entity.type
_entity.pdbx_description
1 polymer ?
#
loop_
_entity_poly.entity_id
_entity_poly.type
_entity_poly.pdbx_seq_one_letter_code
_entity_poly.pdbx_strand_id
1 'polypeptide(L)'
;SFCPQCKEFTFHTGYEVLIQRLLDGRKMCKDVEDLLKQRAQAEERYGKELIQIARKAGGQTEINTLKAAFEKLKQQIESVGNSHIQLAVMLKDELKGIEEFRERQKEQRKKYESAMERIQKSKLSNYKKTMESKKTYEQRCKEADEAEQSFERIRVSGNPKQTEKSQNKAKQCRDAANEAEIVYKQNIEQLDKVRTEWEQEHIKTCEVFQLQECDRITILRNSLWVHCNQLSTQCVKDDELYEEVRLSLENCIVESDIDYFIKTKMTGTQPPEAIGYENYYDREPNRRNSSPTQSCGMMKRFSELLHGGSKNNTESATPSAPPLATELFVSFSSPPIPERADGVYASIFVNEQAGLTSSQDYRVLYDYTAQNVDELNISEGDIVAVIEENEDGWWTAERNGQRGFVPGSYLEKL
;
A
#
# COMPACT_ATOMS: atom_id res chain seq x y z
N SER A 1 -30.21 -10.55 -5.51
CA SER A 1 -29.63 -11.86 -5.73
C SER A 1 -28.85 -11.91 -7.04
N PHE A 2 -27.55 -12.10 -6.95
CA PHE A 2 -26.61 -12.13 -8.09
C PHE A 2 -26.64 -13.46 -8.86
N CYS A 3 -27.71 -14.22 -8.82
CA CYS A 3 -27.80 -15.49 -9.49
C CYS A 3 -28.47 -15.32 -10.88
N PRO A 4 -27.69 -15.23 -11.99
CA PRO A 4 -28.28 -15.26 -13.31
C PRO A 4 -28.91 -16.63 -13.55
N GLN A 5 -30.21 -16.65 -13.78
CA GLN A 5 -30.95 -17.88 -14.07
C GLN A 5 -30.54 -18.40 -15.45
N CYS A 6 -30.03 -19.63 -15.52
CA CYS A 6 -29.82 -20.32 -16.76
C CYS A 6 -31.14 -20.93 -17.24
N LYS A 7 -31.62 -20.56 -18.44
CA LYS A 7 -32.85 -21.07 -19.02
C LYS A 7 -32.72 -22.52 -19.55
N GLU A 8 -31.50 -22.95 -19.84
CA GLU A 8 -31.24 -24.27 -20.37
C GLU A 8 -30.91 -25.27 -19.25
N PHE A 9 -31.58 -26.43 -19.27
CA PHE A 9 -31.47 -27.45 -18.22
C PHE A 9 -30.04 -27.97 -18.01
N THR A 10 -29.25 -28.00 -19.06
CA THR A 10 -27.90 -28.62 -19.08
C THR A 10 -26.78 -27.62 -18.71
N PHE A 11 -27.01 -26.32 -18.78
CA PHE A 11 -26.02 -25.28 -18.54
C PHE A 11 -26.14 -24.66 -17.15
N HIS A 12 -25.06 -24.06 -16.68
CA HIS A 12 -25.01 -23.27 -15.44
C HIS A 12 -24.16 -21.99 -15.58
N THR A 13 -24.37 -21.28 -16.68
CA THR A 13 -23.58 -20.11 -17.11
C THR A 13 -23.39 -19.05 -16.02
N GLY A 14 -24.41 -18.79 -15.19
CA GLY A 14 -24.32 -17.83 -14.10
C GLY A 14 -23.30 -18.22 -13.02
N TYR A 15 -23.24 -19.50 -12.68
CA TYR A 15 -22.22 -20.04 -11.77
C TYR A 15 -20.81 -19.88 -12.35
N GLU A 16 -20.63 -20.16 -13.64
CA GLU A 16 -19.33 -20.01 -14.32
C GLU A 16 -18.82 -18.56 -14.28
N VAL A 17 -19.71 -17.58 -14.47
CA VAL A 17 -19.36 -16.16 -14.37
C VAL A 17 -18.90 -15.78 -12.94
N LEU A 18 -19.57 -16.31 -11.91
CA LEU A 18 -19.16 -16.07 -10.52
C LEU A 18 -17.81 -16.71 -10.21
N ILE A 19 -17.55 -17.93 -10.67
CA ILE A 19 -16.24 -18.59 -10.53
C ILE A 19 -15.15 -17.74 -11.18
N GLN A 20 -15.37 -17.27 -12.40
CA GLN A 20 -14.40 -16.42 -13.08
C GLN A 20 -14.13 -15.14 -12.29
N ARG A 21 -15.17 -14.50 -11.75
CA ARG A 21 -15.01 -13.30 -10.90
C ARG A 21 -14.16 -13.58 -9.66
N LEU A 22 -14.38 -14.72 -8.99
CA LEU A 22 -13.57 -15.09 -7.81
C LEU A 22 -12.10 -15.38 -8.17
N LEU A 23 -11.85 -15.96 -9.36
CA LEU A 23 -10.50 -16.19 -9.87
C LEU A 23 -9.80 -14.86 -10.18
N ASP A 24 -10.49 -13.94 -10.82
CA ASP A 24 -9.96 -12.60 -11.12
C ASP A 24 -9.73 -11.82 -9.82
N GLY A 25 -10.65 -11.92 -8.86
CA GLY A 25 -10.49 -11.34 -7.53
C GLY A 25 -9.26 -11.89 -6.79
N ARG A 26 -9.00 -13.19 -6.88
CA ARG A 26 -7.79 -13.81 -6.33
C ARG A 26 -6.52 -13.27 -6.98
N LYS A 27 -6.54 -13.04 -8.29
CA LYS A 27 -5.42 -12.42 -9.01
C LYS A 27 -5.17 -11.00 -8.51
N MET A 28 -6.24 -10.21 -8.38
CA MET A 28 -6.13 -8.85 -7.82
C MET A 28 -5.54 -8.82 -6.40
N CYS A 29 -5.91 -9.77 -5.52
CA CYS A 29 -5.26 -9.90 -4.22
C CYS A 29 -3.75 -10.12 -4.36
N LYS A 30 -3.34 -10.95 -5.33
CA LYS A 30 -1.91 -11.20 -5.59
C LYS A 30 -1.20 -9.96 -6.10
N ASP A 31 -1.83 -9.19 -6.97
CA ASP A 31 -1.27 -7.94 -7.49
C ASP A 31 -1.04 -6.92 -6.35
N VAL A 32 -1.98 -6.83 -5.38
CA VAL A 32 -1.82 -5.99 -4.18
C VAL A 32 -0.72 -6.52 -3.26
N GLU A 33 -0.64 -7.84 -3.04
CA GLU A 33 0.47 -8.46 -2.28
C GLU A 33 1.83 -8.08 -2.88
N ASP A 34 1.98 -8.19 -4.20
CA ASP A 34 3.24 -7.89 -4.89
C ASP A 34 3.58 -6.39 -4.83
N LEU A 35 2.57 -5.50 -4.91
CA LEU A 35 2.74 -4.06 -4.71
C LEU A 35 3.25 -3.75 -3.30
N LEU A 36 2.58 -4.23 -2.26
CA LEU A 36 2.96 -3.98 -0.87
C LEU A 36 4.34 -4.55 -0.54
N LYS A 37 4.66 -5.73 -1.06
CA LYS A 37 5.98 -6.36 -0.91
C LYS A 37 7.10 -5.51 -1.52
N GLN A 38 6.91 -5.03 -2.75
CA GLN A 38 7.89 -4.18 -3.41
C GLN A 38 8.05 -2.84 -2.69
N ARG A 39 6.93 -2.26 -2.22
CA ARG A 39 6.95 -1.03 -1.43
C ARG A 39 7.73 -1.21 -0.12
N ALA A 40 7.42 -2.26 0.64
CA ALA A 40 8.14 -2.57 1.89
C ALA A 40 9.64 -2.80 1.67
N GLN A 41 10.03 -3.47 0.58
CA GLN A 41 11.44 -3.66 0.23
C GLN A 41 12.13 -2.35 -0.13
N ALA A 42 11.44 -1.42 -0.80
CA ALA A 42 11.97 -0.11 -1.14
C ALA A 42 12.22 0.72 0.14
N GLU A 43 11.27 0.74 1.08
CA GLU A 43 11.39 1.43 2.36
C GLU A 43 12.56 0.87 3.21
N GLU A 44 12.65 -0.45 3.30
CA GLU A 44 13.73 -1.10 4.05
C GLU A 44 15.12 -0.78 3.47
N ARG A 45 15.23 -0.78 2.15
CA ARG A 45 16.49 -0.42 1.48
C ARG A 45 16.85 1.04 1.70
N TYR A 46 15.88 1.94 1.50
CA TYR A 46 16.05 3.37 1.73
C TYR A 46 16.52 3.65 3.16
N GLY A 47 15.84 3.08 4.16
CA GLY A 47 16.23 3.26 5.57
C GLY A 47 17.64 2.75 5.87
N LYS A 48 18.02 1.59 5.33
CA LYS A 48 19.38 1.05 5.49
C LYS A 48 20.46 1.93 4.86
N GLU A 49 20.17 2.51 3.70
CA GLU A 49 21.09 3.43 3.01
C GLU A 49 21.27 4.73 3.81
N LEU A 50 20.20 5.30 4.34
CA LEU A 50 20.28 6.49 5.21
C LEU A 50 21.15 6.25 6.45
N ILE A 51 20.97 5.13 7.13
CA ILE A 51 21.81 4.77 8.29
C ILE A 51 23.29 4.67 7.90
N GLN A 52 23.60 4.13 6.71
CA GLN A 52 24.98 4.07 6.24
C GLN A 52 25.55 5.46 5.94
N ILE A 53 24.74 6.37 5.36
CA ILE A 53 25.13 7.76 5.12
C ILE A 53 25.47 8.45 6.43
N ALA A 54 24.58 8.36 7.44
CA ALA A 54 24.80 8.95 8.77
C ALA A 54 26.10 8.46 9.42
N ARG A 55 26.36 7.16 9.35
CA ARG A 55 27.54 6.53 9.96
C ARG A 55 28.85 6.85 9.23
N LYS A 56 28.80 7.07 7.92
CA LYS A 56 29.97 7.43 7.11
C LYS A 56 30.26 8.92 7.11
N ALA A 57 29.31 9.77 7.52
CA ALA A 57 29.49 11.22 7.58
C ALA A 57 30.60 11.59 8.57
N GLY A 58 31.52 12.46 8.17
CA GLY A 58 32.63 12.98 8.96
C GLY A 58 32.16 13.92 10.08
N GLY A 59 32.79 15.09 10.19
CA GLY A 59 32.42 16.17 11.13
C GLY A 59 33.32 16.25 12.38
N GLN A 60 34.30 15.33 12.56
CA GLN A 60 35.18 15.32 13.75
C GLN A 60 36.13 16.53 13.79
N THR A 61 36.38 17.17 12.65
CA THR A 61 37.25 18.36 12.54
C THR A 61 36.53 19.67 12.85
N GLU A 62 35.19 19.64 12.91
CA GLU A 62 34.39 20.81 13.22
C GLU A 62 34.34 21.08 14.73
N ILE A 63 33.98 22.28 15.11
CA ILE A 63 34.00 22.76 16.49
C ILE A 63 32.69 23.42 16.90
N ASN A 64 32.43 23.50 18.18
CA ASN A 64 31.41 24.26 18.89
C ASN A 64 29.98 24.05 18.31
N THR A 65 29.24 25.13 17.98
CA THR A 65 27.82 25.08 17.67
C THR A 65 27.56 24.42 16.30
N LEU A 66 28.38 24.70 15.31
CA LEU A 66 28.25 24.07 14.00
C LEU A 66 28.52 22.55 14.06
N LYS A 67 29.48 22.12 14.92
CA LYS A 67 29.69 20.69 15.16
C LYS A 67 28.45 20.04 15.76
N ALA A 68 27.85 20.69 16.76
CA ALA A 68 26.64 20.19 17.42
C ALA A 68 25.46 20.04 16.41
N ALA A 69 25.26 21.05 15.55
CA ALA A 69 24.23 21.03 14.52
C ALA A 69 24.49 19.93 13.48
N PHE A 70 25.74 19.70 13.09
CA PHE A 70 26.09 18.63 12.16
C PHE A 70 25.88 17.24 12.78
N GLU A 71 26.21 17.03 14.05
CA GLU A 71 25.93 15.79 14.76
C GLU A 71 24.41 15.57 14.89
N LYS A 72 23.61 16.62 15.10
CA LYS A 72 22.14 16.55 15.13
C LYS A 72 21.58 16.13 13.77
N LEU A 73 22.11 16.66 12.67
CA LEU A 73 21.75 16.24 11.31
C LEU A 73 22.05 14.76 11.08
N LYS A 74 23.21 14.27 11.51
CA LYS A 74 23.55 12.85 11.40
C LYS A 74 22.57 11.96 12.18
N GLN A 75 22.24 12.36 13.41
CA GLN A 75 21.26 11.64 14.22
C GLN A 75 19.88 11.63 13.57
N GLN A 76 19.46 12.76 13.00
CA GLN A 76 18.19 12.85 12.26
C GLN A 76 18.17 11.88 11.10
N ILE A 77 19.21 11.83 10.25
CA ILE A 77 19.30 10.90 9.11
C ILE A 77 19.22 9.44 9.59
N GLU A 78 19.91 9.09 10.69
CA GLU A 78 19.84 7.73 11.26
C GLU A 78 18.44 7.43 11.80
N SER A 79 17.77 8.41 12.45
CA SER A 79 16.41 8.28 12.98
C SER A 79 15.37 8.08 11.87
N VAL A 80 15.44 8.86 10.79
CA VAL A 80 14.61 8.66 9.58
C VAL A 80 14.86 7.27 8.99
N GLY A 81 16.12 6.86 8.88
CA GLY A 81 16.46 5.52 8.39
C GLY A 81 15.83 4.40 9.20
N ASN A 82 15.89 4.49 10.54
CA ASN A 82 15.26 3.52 11.44
C ASN A 82 13.73 3.54 11.33
N SER A 83 13.12 4.71 11.23
CA SER A 83 11.67 4.90 11.07
C SER A 83 11.14 4.24 9.79
N HIS A 84 11.85 4.40 8.66
CA HIS A 84 11.51 3.73 7.39
C HIS A 84 11.69 2.21 7.42
N ILE A 85 12.67 1.71 8.19
CA ILE A 85 12.78 0.25 8.43
C ILE A 85 11.57 -0.26 9.22
N GLN A 86 11.10 0.48 10.23
CA GLN A 86 9.89 0.12 10.97
C GLN A 86 8.64 0.18 10.10
N LEU A 87 8.51 1.20 9.24
CA LEU A 87 7.45 1.26 8.24
C LEU A 87 7.45 0.02 7.35
N ALA A 88 8.61 -0.42 6.88
CA ALA A 88 8.74 -1.63 6.08
C ALA A 88 8.26 -2.89 6.82
N VAL A 89 8.45 -2.98 8.13
CA VAL A 89 7.92 -4.08 8.96
C VAL A 89 6.40 -4.04 8.99
N MET A 90 5.80 -2.88 9.27
CA MET A 90 4.34 -2.71 9.30
C MET A 90 3.69 -3.07 7.95
N LEU A 91 4.30 -2.65 6.83
CA LEU A 91 3.82 -3.01 5.49
C LEU A 91 3.91 -4.52 5.21
N LYS A 92 4.90 -5.22 5.76
CA LYS A 92 5.03 -6.68 5.64
C LYS A 92 3.99 -7.43 6.49
N ASP A 93 3.62 -6.90 7.63
CA ASP A 93 2.59 -7.50 8.48
C ASP A 93 1.21 -7.39 7.80
N GLU A 94 0.90 -6.25 7.18
CA GLU A 94 -0.32 -6.07 6.39
C GLU A 94 -0.37 -7.03 5.20
N LEU A 95 0.74 -7.18 4.48
CA LEU A 95 0.90 -8.13 3.39
C LEU A 95 0.55 -9.57 3.83
N LYS A 96 1.03 -10.02 4.98
CA LYS A 96 0.76 -11.34 5.51
C LYS A 96 -0.73 -11.59 5.75
N GLY A 97 -1.45 -10.58 6.24
CA GLY A 97 -2.89 -10.64 6.43
C GLY A 97 -3.66 -10.90 5.12
N ILE A 98 -3.25 -10.25 4.02
CA ILE A 98 -3.86 -10.46 2.69
C ILE A 98 -3.53 -11.86 2.15
N GLU A 99 -2.30 -12.34 2.31
CA GLU A 99 -1.88 -13.69 1.90
C GLU A 99 -2.72 -14.78 2.58
N GLU A 100 -2.88 -14.70 3.90
CA GLU A 100 -3.69 -15.64 4.68
C GLU A 100 -5.16 -15.61 4.27
N PHE A 101 -5.71 -14.41 4.07
CA PHE A 101 -7.08 -14.23 3.59
C PHE A 101 -7.28 -14.90 2.22
N ARG A 102 -6.39 -14.64 1.27
CA ARG A 102 -6.45 -15.20 -0.09
C ARG A 102 -6.42 -16.74 -0.10
N GLU A 103 -5.62 -17.36 0.76
CA GLU A 103 -5.58 -18.82 0.86
C GLU A 103 -6.86 -19.39 1.52
N ARG A 104 -7.41 -18.76 2.57
CA ARG A 104 -8.70 -19.15 3.17
C ARG A 104 -9.84 -19.09 2.15
N GLN A 105 -9.92 -18.02 1.35
CA GLN A 105 -10.93 -17.90 0.30
C GLN A 105 -10.79 -18.99 -0.78
N LYS A 106 -9.58 -19.33 -1.17
CA LYS A 106 -9.30 -20.41 -2.13
C LYS A 106 -9.80 -21.76 -1.63
N GLU A 107 -9.53 -22.10 -0.36
CA GLU A 107 -9.96 -23.35 0.23
C GLU A 107 -11.49 -23.44 0.30
N GLN A 108 -12.13 -22.38 0.74
CA GLN A 108 -13.60 -22.30 0.79
C GLN A 108 -14.19 -22.41 -0.61
N ARG A 109 -13.70 -21.66 -1.59
CA ARG A 109 -14.16 -21.75 -2.98
C ARG A 109 -14.09 -23.18 -3.50
N LYS A 110 -12.94 -23.86 -3.37
CA LYS A 110 -12.74 -25.23 -3.83
C LYS A 110 -13.73 -26.22 -3.26
N LYS A 111 -14.11 -26.05 -1.98
CA LYS A 111 -15.14 -26.87 -1.32
C LYS A 111 -16.48 -26.79 -2.05
N TYR A 112 -16.93 -25.57 -2.36
CA TYR A 112 -18.21 -25.34 -3.06
C TYR A 112 -18.13 -25.70 -4.54
N GLU A 113 -17.01 -25.46 -5.22
CA GLU A 113 -16.75 -25.94 -6.59
C GLU A 113 -16.95 -27.46 -6.68
N SER A 114 -16.30 -28.22 -5.81
CA SER A 114 -16.39 -29.69 -5.80
C SER A 114 -17.82 -30.18 -5.53
N ALA A 115 -18.58 -29.50 -4.67
CA ALA A 115 -19.98 -29.84 -4.41
C ALA A 115 -20.86 -29.59 -5.65
N MET A 116 -20.69 -28.42 -6.30
CA MET A 116 -21.43 -28.06 -7.51
C MET A 116 -21.08 -28.97 -8.70
N GLU A 117 -19.83 -29.30 -8.91
CA GLU A 117 -19.40 -30.23 -9.96
C GLU A 117 -20.06 -31.61 -9.79
N ARG A 118 -20.10 -32.12 -8.56
CA ARG A 118 -20.71 -33.42 -8.25
C ARG A 118 -22.20 -33.41 -8.56
N ILE A 119 -22.94 -32.40 -8.07
CA ILE A 119 -24.38 -32.34 -8.27
C ILE A 119 -24.75 -32.05 -9.73
N GLN A 120 -23.99 -31.23 -10.43
CA GLN A 120 -24.15 -30.95 -11.85
C GLN A 120 -23.94 -32.22 -12.69
N LYS A 121 -22.91 -33.01 -12.40
CA LYS A 121 -22.66 -34.29 -13.04
C LYS A 121 -23.82 -35.28 -12.83
N SER A 122 -24.36 -35.33 -11.60
CA SER A 122 -25.53 -36.14 -11.27
C SER A 122 -26.75 -35.72 -12.08
N LYS A 123 -27.04 -34.39 -12.12
CA LYS A 123 -28.16 -33.82 -12.89
C LYS A 123 -28.07 -34.17 -14.37
N LEU A 124 -26.90 -34.00 -14.99
CA LEU A 124 -26.65 -34.34 -16.40
C LEU A 124 -26.81 -35.85 -16.70
N SER A 125 -26.31 -36.69 -15.78
CA SER A 125 -26.44 -38.15 -15.92
C SER A 125 -27.90 -38.58 -15.87
N ASN A 126 -28.69 -38.06 -14.90
CA ASN A 126 -30.11 -38.37 -14.79
C ASN A 126 -30.92 -37.80 -15.96
N TYR A 127 -30.60 -36.60 -16.45
CA TYR A 127 -31.19 -36.04 -17.65
C TYR A 127 -30.99 -36.96 -18.89
N LYS A 128 -29.75 -37.44 -19.09
CA LYS A 128 -29.44 -38.35 -20.18
C LYS A 128 -30.25 -39.65 -20.07
N LYS A 129 -30.31 -40.27 -18.88
CA LYS A 129 -31.11 -41.47 -18.64
C LYS A 129 -32.59 -41.24 -18.93
N THR A 130 -33.14 -40.11 -18.52
CA THR A 130 -34.54 -39.75 -18.76
C THR A 130 -34.82 -39.58 -20.26
N MET A 131 -33.92 -38.94 -21.02
CA MET A 131 -34.06 -38.78 -22.45
C MET A 131 -33.97 -40.13 -23.19
N GLU A 132 -33.10 -41.03 -22.78
CA GLU A 132 -32.96 -42.38 -23.30
C GLU A 132 -34.23 -43.22 -23.02
N SER A 133 -34.76 -43.21 -21.78
CA SER A 133 -35.99 -43.88 -21.42
C SER A 133 -37.22 -43.33 -22.15
N LYS A 134 -37.30 -42.01 -22.34
CA LYS A 134 -38.32 -41.38 -23.16
C LYS A 134 -38.29 -41.91 -24.61
N LYS A 135 -37.13 -41.95 -25.22
CA LYS A 135 -36.97 -42.48 -26.57
C LYS A 135 -37.40 -43.97 -26.69
N THR A 136 -37.01 -44.76 -25.68
CA THR A 136 -37.41 -46.17 -25.57
C THR A 136 -38.93 -46.32 -25.45
N TYR A 137 -39.57 -45.57 -24.58
CA TYR A 137 -41.01 -45.54 -24.42
C TYR A 137 -41.73 -45.18 -25.71
N GLU A 138 -41.34 -44.07 -26.34
CA GLU A 138 -41.89 -43.63 -27.65
C GLU A 138 -41.78 -44.71 -28.73
N GLN A 139 -40.64 -45.45 -28.79
CA GLN A 139 -40.43 -46.53 -29.74
C GLN A 139 -41.35 -47.72 -29.40
N ARG A 140 -41.48 -48.12 -28.13
CA ARG A 140 -42.36 -49.22 -27.73
C ARG A 140 -43.86 -48.92 -27.95
N CYS A 141 -44.26 -47.67 -27.78
CA CYS A 141 -45.63 -47.25 -28.12
C CYS A 141 -45.88 -47.40 -29.65
N LYS A 142 -44.98 -46.96 -30.49
CA LYS A 142 -45.10 -47.16 -31.95
C LYS A 142 -45.19 -48.63 -32.34
N GLU A 143 -44.33 -49.48 -31.76
CA GLU A 143 -44.39 -50.93 -31.98
C GLU A 143 -45.72 -51.55 -31.52
N ALA A 144 -46.27 -51.07 -30.40
CA ALA A 144 -47.58 -51.50 -29.90
C ALA A 144 -48.72 -51.10 -30.85
N ASP A 145 -48.71 -49.82 -31.31
CA ASP A 145 -49.70 -49.30 -32.26
C ASP A 145 -49.67 -50.06 -33.59
N GLU A 146 -48.48 -50.35 -34.11
CA GLU A 146 -48.31 -51.15 -35.36
C GLU A 146 -48.78 -52.60 -35.22
N ALA A 147 -48.48 -53.20 -34.03
CA ALA A 147 -48.96 -54.54 -33.71
C ALA A 147 -50.49 -54.64 -33.55
N GLU A 148 -51.11 -53.62 -32.90
CA GLU A 148 -52.54 -53.50 -32.78
C GLU A 148 -53.23 -53.32 -34.14
N GLN A 149 -52.73 -52.43 -34.97
CA GLN A 149 -53.24 -52.21 -36.31
C GLN A 149 -53.12 -53.50 -37.14
N SER A 150 -52.00 -54.25 -37.01
CA SER A 150 -51.82 -55.54 -37.68
C SER A 150 -52.81 -56.61 -37.20
N PHE A 151 -53.08 -56.67 -35.87
CA PHE A 151 -54.08 -57.55 -35.29
C PHE A 151 -55.46 -57.25 -35.83
N GLU A 152 -55.90 -55.98 -35.84
CA GLU A 152 -57.21 -55.58 -36.38
C GLU A 152 -57.41 -55.96 -37.83
N ARG A 153 -56.38 -55.81 -38.70
CA ARG A 153 -56.43 -56.28 -40.12
C ARG A 153 -56.58 -57.80 -40.21
N ILE A 154 -55.81 -58.55 -39.36
CA ILE A 154 -55.86 -60.04 -39.42
C ILE A 154 -57.16 -60.56 -38.85
N ARG A 155 -57.74 -59.88 -37.85
CA ARG A 155 -59.05 -60.21 -37.20
C ARG A 155 -60.16 -60.23 -38.24
N VAL A 156 -60.10 -59.35 -39.25
CA VAL A 156 -61.14 -59.23 -40.25
C VAL A 156 -60.96 -60.27 -41.37
N SER A 157 -59.73 -60.70 -41.71
CA SER A 157 -59.41 -61.50 -42.89
C SER A 157 -58.63 -62.80 -42.66
N GLY A 158 -58.19 -63.05 -41.37
CA GLY A 158 -57.27 -64.12 -41.03
C GLY A 158 -57.96 -65.38 -40.51
N ASN A 159 -57.23 -66.54 -40.48
CA ASN A 159 -57.67 -67.77 -39.85
C ASN A 159 -57.48 -67.70 -38.30
N PRO A 160 -58.20 -68.51 -37.50
CA PRO A 160 -58.16 -68.42 -36.01
C PRO A 160 -56.73 -68.51 -35.43
N LYS A 161 -55.85 -69.31 -35.96
CA LYS A 161 -54.47 -69.47 -35.47
C LYS A 161 -53.61 -68.26 -35.73
N GLN A 162 -53.80 -67.56 -36.87
CA GLN A 162 -53.11 -66.32 -37.20
C GLN A 162 -53.64 -65.16 -36.36
N THR A 163 -54.95 -65.08 -36.05
CA THR A 163 -55.58 -64.09 -35.22
C THR A 163 -55.07 -64.22 -33.79
N GLU A 164 -55.03 -65.43 -33.20
CA GLU A 164 -54.48 -65.65 -31.86
C GLU A 164 -53.01 -65.28 -31.75
N LYS A 165 -52.18 -65.64 -32.73
CA LYS A 165 -50.76 -65.26 -32.78
C LYS A 165 -50.57 -63.74 -32.86
N SER A 166 -51.36 -63.06 -33.64
CA SER A 166 -51.30 -61.62 -33.79
C SER A 166 -51.81 -60.88 -32.52
N GLN A 167 -52.86 -61.41 -31.90
CA GLN A 167 -53.38 -60.90 -30.60
C GLN A 167 -52.32 -61.00 -29.46
N ASN A 168 -51.67 -62.19 -29.38
CA ASN A 168 -50.62 -62.39 -28.39
C ASN A 168 -49.43 -61.44 -28.64
N LYS A 169 -49.05 -61.20 -29.90
CA LYS A 169 -48.00 -60.19 -30.25
C LYS A 169 -48.43 -58.76 -29.83
N ALA A 170 -49.65 -58.33 -30.16
CA ALA A 170 -50.17 -57.00 -29.79
C ALA A 170 -50.18 -56.84 -28.28
N LYS A 171 -50.65 -57.85 -27.52
CA LYS A 171 -50.60 -57.81 -26.07
C LYS A 171 -49.15 -57.68 -25.55
N GLN A 172 -48.24 -58.49 -26.05
CA GLN A 172 -46.83 -58.44 -25.65
C GLN A 172 -46.16 -57.06 -25.94
N CYS A 173 -46.45 -56.45 -27.11
CA CYS A 173 -45.97 -55.14 -27.42
C CYS A 173 -46.56 -54.03 -26.49
N ARG A 174 -47.84 -54.16 -26.14
CA ARG A 174 -48.53 -53.24 -25.20
C ARG A 174 -47.95 -53.36 -23.79
N ASP A 175 -47.73 -54.60 -23.31
CA ASP A 175 -47.10 -54.85 -22.01
C ASP A 175 -45.68 -54.24 -21.97
N ALA A 176 -44.89 -54.41 -23.03
CA ALA A 176 -43.55 -53.80 -23.14
C ALA A 176 -43.59 -52.27 -23.18
N ALA A 177 -44.62 -51.65 -23.79
CA ALA A 177 -44.79 -50.19 -23.80
C ALA A 177 -45.15 -49.70 -22.38
N ASN A 178 -46.03 -50.41 -21.64
CA ASN A 178 -46.38 -50.08 -20.26
C ASN A 178 -45.17 -50.18 -19.34
N GLU A 179 -44.34 -51.21 -19.46
CA GLU A 179 -43.09 -51.34 -18.70
C GLU A 179 -42.14 -50.17 -19.01
N ALA A 180 -41.98 -49.79 -20.27
CA ALA A 180 -41.15 -48.65 -20.66
C ALA A 180 -41.70 -47.31 -20.13
N GLU A 181 -43.03 -47.15 -20.06
CA GLU A 181 -43.69 -46.00 -19.43
C GLU A 181 -43.36 -45.87 -17.96
N ILE A 182 -43.43 -46.97 -17.22
CA ILE A 182 -43.10 -46.99 -15.77
C ILE A 182 -41.66 -46.56 -15.54
N VAL A 183 -40.70 -47.09 -16.31
CA VAL A 183 -39.30 -46.74 -16.26
C VAL A 183 -39.08 -45.26 -16.60
N TYR A 184 -39.74 -44.72 -17.61
CA TYR A 184 -39.64 -43.33 -17.97
C TYR A 184 -40.18 -42.41 -16.85
N LYS A 185 -41.35 -42.73 -16.27
CA LYS A 185 -41.92 -41.97 -15.13
C LYS A 185 -40.98 -41.98 -13.91
N GLN A 186 -40.39 -43.12 -13.54
CA GLN A 186 -39.43 -43.25 -12.47
C GLN A 186 -38.18 -42.37 -12.71
N ASN A 187 -37.67 -42.35 -13.97
CA ASN A 187 -36.52 -41.51 -14.32
C ASN A 187 -36.87 -40.01 -14.25
N ILE A 188 -38.11 -39.60 -14.61
CA ILE A 188 -38.58 -38.21 -14.47
C ILE A 188 -38.60 -37.83 -12.98
N GLU A 189 -39.19 -38.67 -12.09
CA GLU A 189 -39.21 -38.40 -10.66
C GLU A 189 -37.81 -38.27 -10.05
N GLN A 190 -36.90 -39.17 -10.46
CA GLN A 190 -35.51 -39.10 -10.01
C GLN A 190 -34.78 -37.85 -10.52
N LEU A 191 -35.04 -37.47 -11.75
CA LEU A 191 -34.47 -36.24 -12.35
C LEU A 191 -34.96 -35.00 -11.62
N ASP A 192 -36.24 -34.95 -11.25
CA ASP A 192 -36.83 -33.82 -10.51
C ASP A 192 -36.23 -33.68 -9.11
N LYS A 193 -36.03 -34.80 -8.41
CA LYS A 193 -35.32 -34.78 -7.11
C LYS A 193 -33.91 -34.17 -7.25
N VAL A 194 -33.13 -34.67 -8.20
CA VAL A 194 -31.75 -34.17 -8.42
C VAL A 194 -31.75 -32.74 -8.91
N ARG A 195 -32.73 -32.30 -9.70
CA ARG A 195 -32.91 -30.90 -10.13
C ARG A 195 -33.14 -30.00 -8.90
N THR A 196 -34.01 -30.41 -7.97
CA THR A 196 -34.29 -29.65 -6.75
C THR A 196 -33.07 -29.58 -5.83
N GLU A 197 -32.35 -30.68 -5.64
CA GLU A 197 -31.08 -30.68 -4.89
C GLU A 197 -30.03 -29.76 -5.54
N TRP A 198 -29.91 -29.81 -6.87
CA TRP A 198 -29.02 -28.95 -7.63
C TRP A 198 -29.39 -27.46 -7.44
N GLU A 199 -30.67 -27.11 -7.50
CA GLU A 199 -31.14 -25.75 -7.33
C GLU A 199 -30.78 -25.20 -5.94
N GLN A 200 -31.00 -25.98 -4.88
CA GLN A 200 -30.65 -25.61 -3.51
C GLN A 200 -29.14 -25.40 -3.33
N GLU A 201 -28.32 -26.33 -3.84
CA GLU A 201 -26.85 -26.20 -3.75
C GLU A 201 -26.33 -25.04 -4.60
N HIS A 202 -26.94 -24.79 -5.77
CA HIS A 202 -26.62 -23.66 -6.62
C HIS A 202 -26.89 -22.32 -5.92
N ILE A 203 -28.06 -22.13 -5.34
CA ILE A 203 -28.41 -20.91 -4.60
C ILE A 203 -27.41 -20.67 -3.46
N LYS A 204 -27.22 -21.69 -2.62
CA LYS A 204 -26.28 -21.62 -1.48
C LYS A 204 -24.85 -21.29 -1.92
N THR A 205 -24.37 -21.90 -3.00
CA THR A 205 -23.04 -21.66 -3.54
C THR A 205 -22.89 -20.23 -4.07
N CYS A 206 -23.92 -19.72 -4.78
CA CYS A 206 -23.92 -18.35 -5.28
C CYS A 206 -23.92 -17.33 -4.15
N GLU A 207 -24.69 -17.57 -3.07
CA GLU A 207 -24.68 -16.72 -1.88
C GLU A 207 -23.30 -16.67 -1.21
N VAL A 208 -22.66 -17.82 -1.02
CA VAL A 208 -21.31 -17.90 -0.44
C VAL A 208 -20.30 -17.17 -1.32
N PHE A 209 -20.38 -17.33 -2.63
CA PHE A 209 -19.47 -16.64 -3.55
C PHE A 209 -19.67 -15.13 -3.59
N GLN A 210 -20.92 -14.68 -3.44
CA GLN A 210 -21.21 -13.24 -3.29
C GLN A 210 -20.59 -12.70 -1.99
N LEU A 211 -20.74 -13.41 -0.86
CA LEU A 211 -20.11 -13.01 0.40
C LEU A 211 -18.59 -12.98 0.32
N GLN A 212 -17.98 -13.99 -0.33
CA GLN A 212 -16.52 -13.99 -0.55
C GLN A 212 -16.05 -12.78 -1.35
N GLU A 213 -16.81 -12.34 -2.34
CA GLU A 213 -16.46 -11.16 -3.13
C GLU A 213 -16.62 -9.87 -2.32
N CYS A 214 -17.68 -9.76 -1.50
CA CYS A 214 -17.86 -8.64 -0.57
C CYS A 214 -16.69 -8.56 0.42
N ASP A 215 -16.32 -9.68 1.04
CA ASP A 215 -15.19 -9.75 1.98
C ASP A 215 -13.89 -9.33 1.31
N ARG A 216 -13.66 -9.79 0.08
CA ARG A 216 -12.46 -9.45 -0.68
C ARG A 216 -12.36 -7.94 -0.94
N ILE A 217 -13.42 -7.32 -1.41
CA ILE A 217 -13.46 -5.88 -1.67
C ILE A 217 -13.21 -5.11 -0.38
N THR A 218 -13.87 -5.51 0.70
CA THR A 218 -13.73 -4.86 2.01
C THR A 218 -12.31 -4.94 2.53
N ILE A 219 -11.70 -6.12 2.51
CA ILE A 219 -10.33 -6.32 3.00
C ILE A 219 -9.33 -5.52 2.15
N LEU A 220 -9.39 -5.60 0.82
CA LEU A 220 -8.46 -4.86 -0.03
C LEU A 220 -8.60 -3.35 0.16
N ARG A 221 -9.84 -2.83 0.22
CA ARG A 221 -10.08 -1.41 0.50
C ARG A 221 -9.43 -1.00 1.83
N ASN A 222 -9.66 -1.77 2.89
CA ASN A 222 -9.12 -1.45 4.21
C ASN A 222 -7.59 -1.54 4.24
N SER A 223 -6.99 -2.56 3.63
CA SER A 223 -5.53 -2.69 3.56
C SER A 223 -4.88 -1.55 2.78
N LEU A 224 -5.48 -1.11 1.67
CA LEU A 224 -4.99 0.06 0.93
C LEU A 224 -5.15 1.35 1.71
N TRP A 225 -6.23 1.49 2.49
CA TRP A 225 -6.44 2.62 3.40
C TRP A 225 -5.38 2.66 4.50
N VAL A 226 -5.13 1.53 5.18
CA VAL A 226 -4.08 1.40 6.20
C VAL A 226 -2.71 1.73 5.61
N HIS A 227 -2.41 1.24 4.40
CA HIS A 227 -1.18 1.57 3.69
C HIS A 227 -1.00 3.09 3.50
N CYS A 228 -2.03 3.79 3.03
CA CYS A 228 -1.98 5.24 2.87
C CYS A 228 -1.76 5.96 4.20
N ASN A 229 -2.46 5.54 5.26
CA ASN A 229 -2.31 6.15 6.59
C ASN A 229 -0.90 5.93 7.18
N GLN A 230 -0.33 4.75 7.02
CA GLN A 230 1.04 4.46 7.47
C GLN A 230 2.06 5.38 6.79
N LEU A 231 1.93 5.58 5.47
CA LEU A 231 2.80 6.48 4.72
C LEU A 231 2.60 7.95 5.12
N SER A 232 1.37 8.39 5.30
CA SER A 232 1.06 9.76 5.76
C SER A 232 1.65 10.03 7.13
N THR A 233 1.49 9.11 8.08
CA THR A 233 2.09 9.20 9.41
C THR A 233 3.62 9.26 9.34
N GLN A 234 4.24 8.52 8.41
CA GLN A 234 5.68 8.58 8.21
C GLN A 234 6.15 9.96 7.74
N CYS A 235 5.41 10.60 6.83
CA CYS A 235 5.74 11.95 6.37
C CYS A 235 5.75 12.98 7.52
N VAL A 236 4.78 12.87 8.44
CA VAL A 236 4.73 13.75 9.63
C VAL A 236 5.93 13.52 10.54
N LYS A 237 6.29 12.27 10.82
CA LYS A 237 7.47 11.94 11.63
C LYS A 237 8.78 12.45 11.01
N ASP A 238 8.90 12.36 9.69
CA ASP A 238 10.08 12.85 8.98
C ASP A 238 10.18 14.36 9.08
N ASP A 239 9.07 15.09 8.96
CA ASP A 239 9.03 16.54 9.10
C ASP A 239 9.38 17.00 10.52
N GLU A 240 8.88 16.34 11.56
CA GLU A 240 9.26 16.59 12.95
C GLU A 240 10.78 16.47 13.17
N LEU A 241 11.41 15.44 12.59
CA LEU A 241 12.85 15.22 12.69
C LEU A 241 13.65 16.30 11.93
N TYR A 242 13.15 16.81 10.81
CA TYR A 242 13.78 17.93 10.09
C TYR A 242 13.68 19.22 10.90
N GLU A 243 12.57 19.46 11.59
CA GLU A 243 12.40 20.63 12.44
C GLU A 243 13.41 20.68 13.58
N GLU A 244 13.71 19.53 14.21
CA GLU A 244 14.77 19.47 15.23
C GLU A 244 16.15 19.90 14.70
N VAL A 245 16.46 19.60 13.44
CA VAL A 245 17.71 20.03 12.80
C VAL A 245 17.67 21.53 12.51
N ARG A 246 16.55 22.05 11.97
CA ARG A 246 16.37 23.49 11.73
C ARG A 246 16.61 24.32 13.01
N LEU A 247 15.99 23.91 14.12
CA LEU A 247 16.19 24.55 15.44
C LEU A 247 17.65 24.50 15.90
N SER A 248 18.37 23.41 15.65
CA SER A 248 19.79 23.29 15.98
C SER A 248 20.65 24.23 15.14
N LEU A 249 20.32 24.41 13.85
CA LEU A 249 21.02 25.32 12.93
C LEU A 249 20.74 26.78 13.24
N GLU A 250 19.53 27.14 13.67
CA GLU A 250 19.18 28.49 14.13
C GLU A 250 20.00 28.92 15.39
N ASN A 251 20.37 27.95 16.24
CA ASN A 251 21.23 28.15 17.37
C ASN A 251 22.73 28.16 17.04
N CYS A 252 23.10 28.00 15.76
CA CYS A 252 24.47 28.09 15.30
C CYS A 252 24.88 29.59 15.11
N ILE A 253 25.64 30.14 16.06
CA ILE A 253 26.07 31.56 16.07
C ILE A 253 27.52 31.63 15.57
N VAL A 254 27.71 32.20 14.40
CA VAL A 254 29.01 32.28 13.71
C VAL A 254 30.07 32.95 14.58
N GLU A 255 29.74 34.07 15.21
CA GLU A 255 30.62 34.83 16.11
C GLU A 255 31.08 33.98 17.30
N SER A 256 30.19 33.18 17.86
CA SER A 256 30.51 32.25 18.96
C SER A 256 31.49 31.18 18.56
N ASP A 257 31.37 30.64 17.35
CA ASP A 257 32.29 29.63 16.86
C ASP A 257 33.67 30.19 16.53
N ILE A 258 33.74 31.41 15.99
CA ILE A 258 34.99 32.13 15.77
C ILE A 258 35.67 32.47 17.09
N ASP A 259 34.94 33.01 18.08
CA ASP A 259 35.48 33.28 19.41
C ASP A 259 36.00 32.03 20.09
N TYR A 260 35.27 30.92 19.98
CA TYR A 260 35.72 29.63 20.52
C TYR A 260 37.02 29.17 19.83
N PHE A 261 37.14 29.33 18.53
CA PHE A 261 38.36 28.98 17.80
C PHE A 261 39.54 29.86 18.28
N ILE A 262 39.36 31.16 18.35
CA ILE A 262 40.39 32.10 18.83
C ILE A 262 40.86 31.68 20.23
N LYS A 263 39.94 31.51 21.18
CA LYS A 263 40.27 31.13 22.56
C LYS A 263 41.01 29.82 22.69
N THR A 264 40.67 28.82 21.85
CA THR A 264 41.26 27.48 21.93
C THR A 264 42.57 27.33 21.15
N LYS A 265 42.81 28.20 20.14
CA LYS A 265 43.96 28.11 19.24
C LYS A 265 44.90 29.30 19.32
N MET A 266 44.66 30.25 20.25
CA MET A 266 45.52 31.42 20.44
C MET A 266 46.96 30.99 20.74
N THR A 267 47.89 31.45 19.95
CA THR A 267 49.33 31.13 20.08
C THR A 267 50.12 32.25 20.73
N GLY A 268 49.55 33.46 20.83
CA GLY A 268 50.16 34.67 21.46
C GLY A 268 49.51 35.94 20.97
N THR A 269 49.69 37.03 21.71
CA THR A 269 49.13 38.33 21.40
C THR A 269 50.17 39.32 20.90
N GLN A 270 51.45 38.98 20.98
CA GLN A 270 52.55 39.83 20.59
C GLN A 270 53.19 39.27 19.29
N PRO A 271 53.51 40.13 18.32
CA PRO A 271 54.31 39.74 17.17
C PRO A 271 55.74 39.43 17.65
N PRO A 272 56.46 38.56 16.91
CA PRO A 272 57.86 38.30 17.23
C PRO A 272 58.64 39.62 17.15
N GLU A 273 59.59 39.79 18.08
CA GLU A 273 60.47 40.96 18.07
C GLU A 273 61.30 40.96 16.79
N ALA A 274 61.60 42.18 16.32
CA ALA A 274 62.50 42.36 15.16
C ALA A 274 63.88 41.83 15.48
N ILE A 275 64.43 41.01 14.59
CA ILE A 275 65.79 40.53 14.70
C ILE A 275 66.72 41.68 14.28
N GLY A 276 67.42 42.26 15.28
CA GLY A 276 68.43 43.30 15.02
C GLY A 276 69.66 42.75 14.34
N TYR A 277 70.31 43.56 13.56
CA TYR A 277 71.65 43.23 13.00
C TYR A 277 72.68 43.21 14.13
N GLU A 278 73.32 42.08 14.36
CA GLU A 278 74.47 41.98 15.27
C GLU A 278 75.78 41.98 14.43
N ASN A 279 76.61 43.04 14.59
CA ASN A 279 77.88 43.07 13.95
C ASN A 279 78.79 42.00 14.56
N TYR A 280 79.41 41.17 13.70
CA TYR A 280 80.28 40.08 14.11
C TYR A 280 81.50 40.58 14.89
N TYR A 281 82.03 41.83 14.55
CA TYR A 281 83.22 42.41 15.14
C TYR A 281 82.96 43.15 16.45
N ASP A 282 81.70 43.42 16.84
CA ASP A 282 81.33 44.09 18.07
C ASP A 282 81.02 43.04 19.20
N ARG A 283 81.19 41.75 18.94
CA ARG A 283 81.18 40.75 19.96
C ARG A 283 82.38 40.87 20.86
N GLU A 284 82.23 41.42 22.06
CA GLU A 284 83.31 41.44 23.07
C GLU A 284 83.84 40.01 23.34
N PRO A 285 85.19 39.80 23.30
CA PRO A 285 85.80 38.54 23.64
C PRO A 285 85.86 38.46 25.18
N ASN A 286 85.10 37.65 25.78
CA ASN A 286 85.20 37.12 27.15
C ASN A 286 84.13 37.49 28.17
N ARG A 287 83.42 36.43 28.48
CA ARG A 287 83.53 35.84 29.86
C ARG A 287 83.14 34.37 29.81
N ARG A 288 84.17 33.54 29.93
CA ARG A 288 84.01 32.13 30.37
C ARG A 288 83.46 32.18 31.82
N ASN A 289 82.33 31.57 32.02
CA ASN A 289 81.77 30.98 33.22
C ASN A 289 80.31 31.49 33.48
N SER A 290 79.41 30.80 32.89
CA SER A 290 78.19 30.37 33.60
C SER A 290 77.41 29.38 32.72
N SER A 291 76.99 28.33 33.29
CA SER A 291 76.34 27.14 32.81
C SER A 291 75.37 27.30 31.66
N PRO A 292 75.35 26.39 30.71
CA PRO A 292 74.31 26.37 29.69
C PRO A 292 73.05 25.74 30.27
N THR A 293 72.11 26.57 30.67
CA THR A 293 70.73 26.09 30.91
C THR A 293 69.79 26.67 29.91
N GLN A 294 69.26 25.78 29.11
CA GLN A 294 68.01 25.93 28.36
C GLN A 294 68.01 26.82 27.12
N SER A 295 68.60 26.30 26.05
CA SER A 295 68.22 26.72 24.69
C SER A 295 68.36 25.63 23.65
N CYS A 296 68.14 24.38 24.00
CA CYS A 296 68.27 23.25 23.08
C CYS A 296 66.97 22.50 22.81
N GLY A 297 65.85 23.16 23.09
CA GLY A 297 64.52 22.52 22.86
C GLY A 297 63.82 22.88 21.54
N MET A 298 64.17 24.03 20.94
CA MET A 298 63.45 24.50 19.75
C MET A 298 64.04 24.02 18.41
N MET A 299 65.37 23.83 18.36
CA MET A 299 65.96 23.41 17.05
C MET A 299 65.75 21.92 16.73
N LYS A 300 65.45 21.04 17.70
CA LYS A 300 65.13 19.66 17.42
C LYS A 300 63.75 19.45 16.79
N ARG A 301 62.82 20.33 17.06
CA ARG A 301 61.48 20.26 16.43
C ARG A 301 61.46 20.72 14.98
N PHE A 302 62.34 21.63 14.61
CA PHE A 302 62.43 22.10 13.20
C PHE A 302 63.17 21.09 12.30
N SER A 303 64.14 20.32 12.85
CA SER A 303 64.83 19.28 12.10
C SER A 303 63.99 18.05 11.80
N GLU A 304 63.01 17.71 12.65
CA GLU A 304 62.10 16.60 12.39
C GLU A 304 61.02 16.95 11.35
N LEU A 305 60.70 18.26 11.17
CA LEU A 305 59.76 18.71 10.14
C LEU A 305 60.36 18.75 8.73
N LEU A 306 61.71 18.82 8.63
CA LEU A 306 62.44 18.89 7.33
C LEU A 306 62.97 17.52 6.86
N HIS A 307 62.89 16.49 7.71
CA HIS A 307 63.38 15.14 7.37
C HIS A 307 62.26 14.09 7.57
N GLY A 308 61.10 14.35 7.02
CA GLY A 308 60.07 13.38 6.79
C GLY A 308 60.46 12.46 5.65
N GLY A 309 60.95 11.26 6.02
CA GLY A 309 61.49 10.27 5.13
C GLY A 309 60.58 9.83 3.99
N SER A 310 61.18 9.88 2.86
CA SER A 310 60.81 9.27 1.60
C SER A 310 60.48 7.77 1.72
N LYS A 311 59.40 7.33 1.10
CA LYS A 311 59.38 6.07 0.33
C LYS A 311 58.39 6.19 -0.84
N ASN A 312 58.98 6.33 -1.99
CA ASN A 312 58.69 5.72 -3.31
C ASN A 312 57.23 5.46 -3.70
N ASN A 313 56.71 5.88 -4.87
CA ASN A 313 57.25 5.66 -6.21
C ASN A 313 56.51 6.54 -7.25
N THR A 314 57.32 7.08 -8.22
CA THR A 314 57.15 7.17 -9.69
C THR A 314 55.83 7.69 -10.22
N GLU A 315 55.83 8.67 -10.98
CA GLU A 315 56.27 9.28 -12.20
C GLU A 315 55.31 10.38 -12.62
N SER A 316 55.80 11.50 -12.89
CA SER A 316 56.06 12.19 -14.14
C SER A 316 55.15 13.37 -14.46
N ALA A 317 55.83 14.48 -14.72
CA ALA A 317 55.45 15.66 -15.50
C ALA A 317 55.05 16.92 -14.75
N THR A 318 56.06 17.78 -14.55
CA THR A 318 55.99 19.25 -14.54
C THR A 318 55.60 19.79 -15.94
N PRO A 319 55.20 21.08 -16.19
CA PRO A 319 55.74 22.28 -15.54
C PRO A 319 54.75 23.46 -15.33
N SER A 320 55.26 24.48 -14.67
CA SER A 320 55.01 25.93 -14.81
C SER A 320 54.11 26.61 -13.79
N ALA A 321 54.77 27.32 -12.86
CA ALA A 321 54.26 28.57 -12.30
C ALA A 321 54.39 29.70 -13.33
N PRO A 322 53.59 30.75 -13.31
CA PRO A 322 53.79 31.97 -12.59
C PRO A 322 52.48 32.72 -12.21
N PRO A 323 52.51 33.98 -11.77
CA PRO A 323 53.21 34.67 -10.68
C PRO A 323 52.23 35.30 -9.63
N LEU A 324 52.78 35.88 -8.61
CA LEU A 324 52.14 36.76 -7.65
C LEU A 324 51.21 37.80 -8.31
N ALA A 325 50.00 37.92 -7.74
CA ALA A 325 49.26 39.17 -7.80
C ALA A 325 48.75 39.47 -6.36
N THR A 326 49.24 40.57 -5.90
CA THR A 326 49.00 41.34 -4.71
C THR A 326 47.55 41.80 -4.66
N GLU A 327 47.00 41.84 -3.44
CA GLU A 327 45.90 42.70 -3.00
C GLU A 327 44.50 42.48 -3.60
N LEU A 328 43.58 42.13 -2.69
CA LEU A 328 42.39 42.95 -2.45
C LEU A 328 41.70 42.45 -1.18
N PHE A 329 41.96 43.16 -0.07
CA PHE A 329 41.06 43.19 1.04
C PHE A 329 39.77 43.86 0.57
N VAL A 330 38.77 43.02 0.19
CA VAL A 330 37.41 43.51 0.03
C VAL A 330 36.75 43.37 1.38
N SER A 331 36.54 44.49 1.99
CA SER A 331 35.60 44.69 3.13
C SER A 331 34.25 44.22 2.62
N PHE A 332 33.80 43.05 3.08
CA PHE A 332 32.40 42.65 2.97
C PHE A 332 31.62 43.41 4.05
N SER A 333 31.08 44.56 3.67
CA SER A 333 29.93 45.12 4.33
C SER A 333 28.76 44.13 4.11
N SER A 334 28.24 43.59 5.20
CA SER A 334 27.06 42.75 5.22
C SER A 334 25.94 43.42 4.43
N PRO A 335 25.28 42.70 3.49
CA PRO A 335 24.02 43.17 2.97
C PRO A 335 23.00 43.21 4.09
N PRO A 336 22.05 44.15 4.10
CA PRO A 336 21.00 44.21 5.08
C PRO A 336 20.20 42.92 5.02
N ILE A 337 19.93 42.36 6.19
CA ILE A 337 19.02 41.23 6.40
C ILE A 337 17.72 41.62 5.70
N PRO A 338 17.23 40.87 4.72
CA PRO A 338 15.86 41.05 4.25
C PRO A 338 14.97 40.67 5.41
N GLU A 339 14.10 41.60 5.79
CA GLU A 339 12.96 41.32 6.67
C GLU A 339 12.33 39.97 6.22
N ARG A 340 12.01 39.16 7.25
CA ARG A 340 11.25 37.91 7.20
C ARG A 340 10.45 37.77 5.90
N ALA A 341 10.97 37.05 4.95
CA ALA A 341 10.14 36.31 4.04
C ALA A 341 9.56 35.18 4.90
N ASP A 342 8.31 35.32 5.27
CA ASP A 342 7.49 34.25 5.77
C ASP A 342 7.75 33.01 4.92
N GLY A 343 7.98 31.90 5.62
CA GLY A 343 8.51 30.67 5.06
C GLY A 343 7.89 30.32 3.71
N VAL A 344 8.75 29.98 2.76
CA VAL A 344 8.41 29.28 1.53
C VAL A 344 8.11 27.82 1.89
N TYR A 345 7.19 27.62 2.79
CA TYR A 345 6.13 26.67 2.58
C TYR A 345 5.02 27.47 1.92
N ALA A 346 5.17 27.64 0.60
CA ALA A 346 3.99 27.65 -0.20
C ALA A 346 3.24 26.38 0.23
N SER A 347 2.30 26.56 1.16
CA SER A 347 1.04 25.92 1.04
C SER A 347 0.93 25.56 -0.43
N ILE A 348 0.82 24.28 -0.75
CA ILE A 348 0.06 23.87 -1.90
C ILE A 348 -1.33 24.41 -1.56
N PHE A 349 -1.50 25.70 -1.79
CA PHE A 349 -2.78 26.25 -2.06
C PHE A 349 -3.20 25.52 -3.34
N VAL A 350 -3.96 24.46 -3.16
CA VAL A 350 -5.07 24.23 -4.05
C VAL A 350 -5.59 25.64 -4.32
N ASN A 351 -5.48 26.04 -5.56
CA ASN A 351 -5.93 27.31 -6.06
C ASN A 351 -7.40 27.48 -5.63
N GLU A 352 -7.60 28.05 -4.45
CA GLU A 352 -8.85 28.68 -4.11
C GLU A 352 -8.94 29.91 -5.01
N GLN A 353 -9.38 29.66 -6.24
CA GLN A 353 -10.24 30.65 -6.84
C GLN A 353 -11.35 30.87 -5.82
N ALA A 354 -11.32 32.05 -5.23
CA ALA A 354 -12.43 32.60 -4.53
C ALA A 354 -13.65 32.61 -5.45
N GLY A 355 -14.30 31.46 -5.55
CA GLY A 355 -15.71 31.35 -5.80
C GLY A 355 -16.36 31.65 -4.46
N LEU A 356 -17.20 32.65 -4.40
CA LEU A 356 -18.17 32.84 -3.35
C LEU A 356 -18.90 31.51 -3.16
N THR A 357 -18.46 30.69 -2.23
CA THR A 357 -19.27 29.61 -1.69
C THR A 357 -20.35 30.31 -0.89
N SER A 358 -21.53 30.38 -1.44
CA SER A 358 -22.74 30.71 -0.70
C SER A 358 -22.85 29.63 0.40
N SER A 359 -22.50 29.99 1.63
CA SER A 359 -22.84 29.16 2.77
C SER A 359 -24.36 29.01 2.75
N GLN A 360 -24.82 27.76 2.76
CA GLN A 360 -26.25 27.48 2.80
C GLN A 360 -26.63 27.21 4.24
N ASP A 361 -27.73 27.84 4.68
CA ASP A 361 -28.24 27.67 6.05
C ASP A 361 -29.04 26.37 6.16
N TYR A 362 -28.75 25.61 7.18
CA TYR A 362 -29.41 24.36 7.52
C TYR A 362 -29.92 24.41 8.95
N ARG A 363 -31.08 23.77 9.20
CA ARG A 363 -31.64 23.57 10.53
C ARG A 363 -31.19 22.23 11.07
N VAL A 364 -30.77 22.19 12.33
CA VAL A 364 -30.42 20.98 13.07
C VAL A 364 -31.69 20.26 13.51
N LEU A 365 -31.81 18.98 13.18
CA LEU A 365 -32.94 18.13 13.50
C LEU A 365 -32.78 17.33 14.81
N TYR A 366 -31.54 17.08 15.22
CA TYR A 366 -31.22 16.28 16.40
C TYR A 366 -29.96 16.82 17.10
N ASP A 367 -29.94 16.70 18.44
CA ASP A 367 -28.76 17.06 19.23
C ASP A 367 -27.55 16.18 18.86
N TYR A 368 -26.39 16.80 18.71
CA TYR A 368 -25.12 16.10 18.57
C TYR A 368 -24.06 16.71 19.49
N THR A 369 -23.44 15.85 20.31
CA THR A 369 -22.31 16.24 21.17
C THR A 369 -21.01 15.77 20.54
N ALA A 370 -20.10 16.71 20.25
CA ALA A 370 -18.78 16.46 19.70
C ALA A 370 -18.01 15.42 20.53
N GLN A 371 -17.48 14.42 19.88
CA GLN A 371 -16.67 13.36 20.48
C GLN A 371 -15.17 13.59 20.24
N ASN A 372 -14.82 14.43 19.26
CA ASN A 372 -13.46 14.82 18.89
C ASN A 372 -13.32 16.35 18.85
N VAL A 373 -12.06 16.82 18.85
CA VAL A 373 -11.75 18.27 18.88
C VAL A 373 -12.13 19.01 17.59
N ASP A 374 -12.29 18.31 16.50
CA ASP A 374 -12.63 18.80 15.17
C ASP A 374 -14.13 18.72 14.85
N GLU A 375 -14.94 18.23 15.77
CA GLU A 375 -16.38 18.15 15.69
C GLU A 375 -17.08 19.34 16.34
N LEU A 376 -18.28 19.69 15.87
CA LEU A 376 -19.07 20.80 16.39
C LEU A 376 -20.28 20.30 17.18
N ASN A 377 -20.46 20.85 18.39
CA ASN A 377 -21.68 20.63 19.18
C ASN A 377 -22.85 21.37 18.53
N ILE A 378 -23.93 20.67 18.23
CA ILE A 378 -25.18 21.23 17.67
C ILE A 378 -26.37 20.70 18.45
N SER A 379 -27.40 21.54 18.57
CA SER A 379 -28.66 21.21 19.25
C SER A 379 -29.83 21.33 18.31
N GLU A 380 -30.89 20.53 18.55
CA GLU A 380 -32.13 20.58 17.76
C GLU A 380 -32.68 22.01 17.68
N GLY A 381 -32.97 22.45 16.46
CA GLY A 381 -33.46 23.79 16.17
C GLY A 381 -32.38 24.85 15.90
N ASP A 382 -31.10 24.53 16.10
CA ASP A 382 -30.00 25.42 15.72
C ASP A 382 -29.97 25.66 14.20
N ILE A 383 -29.47 26.82 13.80
CA ILE A 383 -29.17 27.14 12.40
C ILE A 383 -27.65 27.14 12.26
N VAL A 384 -27.16 26.34 11.32
CA VAL A 384 -25.74 26.23 10.99
C VAL A 384 -25.50 26.53 9.51
N ALA A 385 -24.41 27.22 9.21
CA ALA A 385 -24.01 27.48 7.83
C ALA A 385 -23.13 26.32 7.36
N VAL A 386 -23.62 25.52 6.42
CA VAL A 386 -22.83 24.43 5.82
C VAL A 386 -21.90 25.01 4.76
N ILE A 387 -20.60 24.71 4.95
CA ILE A 387 -19.51 25.19 4.10
C ILE A 387 -19.20 24.13 3.04
N GLU A 388 -19.23 22.85 3.44
CA GLU A 388 -18.87 21.73 2.57
C GLU A 388 -19.69 20.49 2.93
N GLU A 389 -20.29 19.87 1.91
CA GLU A 389 -21.02 18.61 2.02
C GLU A 389 -20.11 17.48 1.53
N ASN A 390 -19.60 16.65 2.45
CA ASN A 390 -18.73 15.53 2.11
C ASN A 390 -19.52 14.25 1.86
N GLU A 391 -19.05 13.41 0.94
CA GLU A 391 -19.71 12.14 0.56
C GLU A 391 -19.68 11.06 1.67
N ASP A 392 -18.83 11.24 2.69
CA ASP A 392 -18.73 10.36 3.84
C ASP A 392 -19.86 10.52 4.88
N GLY A 393 -20.75 11.53 4.66
CA GLY A 393 -21.87 11.83 5.54
C GLY A 393 -21.54 12.78 6.69
N TRP A 394 -20.30 13.26 6.81
CA TRP A 394 -19.87 14.30 7.74
C TRP A 394 -19.65 15.61 7.01
N TRP A 395 -20.40 16.65 7.37
CA TRP A 395 -20.36 17.94 6.71
C TRP A 395 -19.62 18.97 7.54
N THR A 396 -18.91 19.88 6.88
CA THR A 396 -18.26 21.01 7.55
C THR A 396 -19.26 22.13 7.74
N ALA A 397 -19.56 22.46 8.99
CA ALA A 397 -20.51 23.53 9.33
C ALA A 397 -19.86 24.58 10.24
N GLU A 398 -20.42 25.79 10.19
CA GLU A 398 -20.05 26.91 11.05
C GLU A 398 -21.25 27.35 11.89
N ARG A 399 -21.03 27.54 13.20
CA ARG A 399 -21.99 28.09 14.13
C ARG A 399 -21.30 29.06 15.08
N ASN A 400 -21.79 30.29 15.14
CA ASN A 400 -21.27 31.35 16.04
C ASN A 400 -19.75 31.57 15.89
N GLY A 401 -19.19 31.43 14.69
CA GLY A 401 -17.76 31.59 14.42
C GLY A 401 -16.89 30.38 14.79
N GLN A 402 -17.49 29.27 15.20
CA GLN A 402 -16.81 28.00 15.41
C GLN A 402 -17.12 27.06 14.23
N ARG A 403 -16.07 26.43 13.69
CA ARG A 403 -16.18 25.46 12.60
C ARG A 403 -15.87 24.07 13.11
N GLY A 404 -16.60 23.09 12.59
CA GLY A 404 -16.34 21.69 12.89
C GLY A 404 -17.21 20.77 12.05
N PHE A 405 -16.94 19.47 12.19
CA PHE A 405 -17.70 18.44 11.52
C PHE A 405 -19.00 18.13 12.26
N VAL A 406 -20.08 17.92 11.48
CA VAL A 406 -21.41 17.53 11.98
C VAL A 406 -21.98 16.42 11.09
N PRO A 407 -22.81 15.51 11.63
CA PRO A 407 -23.47 14.51 10.81
C PRO A 407 -24.47 15.19 9.83
N GLY A 408 -24.22 15.06 8.53
CA GLY A 408 -25.09 15.67 7.50
C GLY A 408 -26.54 15.18 7.55
N SER A 409 -26.78 13.94 8.00
CA SER A 409 -28.11 13.39 8.22
C SER A 409 -28.91 14.05 9.34
N TYR A 410 -28.27 14.89 10.18
CA TYR A 410 -28.92 15.65 11.24
C TYR A 410 -29.31 17.06 10.81
N LEU A 411 -29.08 17.40 9.55
CA LEU A 411 -29.31 18.73 9.00
C LEU A 411 -30.42 18.71 7.94
N GLU A 412 -31.32 19.68 8.02
CA GLU A 412 -32.36 19.95 7.03
C GLU A 412 -32.10 21.30 6.37
N LYS A 413 -32.09 21.32 5.05
CA LYS A 413 -31.87 22.54 4.27
C LYS A 413 -33.01 23.51 4.46
N LEU A 414 -32.71 24.78 4.74
CA LEU A 414 -33.67 25.87 4.88
C LEU A 414 -34.06 26.50 3.52
#